data_f1bd0f81a2af127900d7f183c0e0cfb9
#
_entry.id   f1bd0f81a2af127900d7f183c0e0cfb9
#
_cell.length_a   1.000
_cell.length_b   1.000
_cell.length_c   1.000
_cell.angle_alpha   90.00
_cell.angle_beta   90.00
_cell.angle_gamma   90.00
#
_symmetry.space_group_name_H-M   'P 1'
#
loop_
_entity.id
_entity.type
_entity.pdbx_description
1 polymer ?
#
loop_
_entity_poly.entity_id
_entity_poly.type
_entity_poly.pdbx_seq_one_letter_code
_entity_poly.pdbx_strand_id
1 'polypeptide(L)'
;GYSFGAWVNALGLDRFEEAKRLIMVSPPVNFIDFDFLKYSSKIKLVISGSADEIGGYRKIAEMLPKWNPEAMFRVIRGADHFYGGKTKEIQAIIEEFLDNN
;
A
#
# COMPACT_ATOMS: atom_id res chain seq x y z
N GLY A 1 4.37 5.72 -0.66
CA GLY A 1 4.87 5.48 -2.01
C GLY A 1 3.82 4.84 -2.91
N TYR A 2 3.95 5.08 -4.19
CA TYR A 2 3.02 4.61 -5.22
C TYR A 2 3.74 3.65 -6.15
N SER A 3 3.14 2.47 -6.40
CA SER A 3 3.65 1.48 -7.33
C SER A 3 5.12 1.10 -7.04
N PHE A 4 6.03 1.30 -8.00
CA PHE A 4 7.46 1.02 -7.82
C PHE A 4 8.03 1.81 -6.63
N GLY A 5 7.56 3.03 -6.41
CA GLY A 5 7.93 3.82 -5.24
C GLY A 5 7.53 3.14 -3.93
N ALA A 6 6.41 2.43 -3.91
CA ALA A 6 6.00 1.67 -2.74
C ALA A 6 7.03 0.58 -2.41
N TRP A 7 7.56 -0.09 -3.43
CA TRP A 7 8.60 -1.11 -3.26
C TRP A 7 9.90 -0.50 -2.74
N VAL A 8 10.32 0.63 -3.32
CA VAL A 8 11.53 1.34 -2.89
C VAL A 8 11.40 1.78 -1.42
N ASN A 9 10.25 2.34 -1.04
CA ASN A 9 10.02 2.77 0.33
C ASN A 9 10.00 1.58 1.29
N ALA A 10 9.44 0.44 0.86
CA ALA A 10 9.44 -0.77 1.68
C ALA A 10 10.86 -1.29 1.91
N LEU A 11 11.71 -1.25 0.87
CA LEU A 11 13.11 -1.65 1.01
C LEU A 11 13.86 -0.79 2.02
N GLY A 12 13.52 0.52 2.09
CA GLY A 12 14.18 1.44 2.99
C GLY A 12 13.57 1.51 4.39
N LEU A 13 12.47 0.80 4.64
CA LEU A 13 11.68 0.97 5.86
C LEU A 13 12.49 0.76 7.14
N ASP A 14 13.35 -0.25 7.16
CA ASP A 14 14.17 -0.57 8.33
C ASP A 14 15.41 0.32 8.45
N ARG A 15 15.76 1.06 7.41
CA ARG A 15 16.94 1.91 7.39
C ARG A 15 16.66 3.34 7.83
N PHE A 16 15.41 3.76 7.73
CA PHE A 16 15.01 5.11 8.07
C PHE A 16 14.26 5.11 9.40
N GLU A 17 15.02 5.24 10.48
CA GLU A 17 14.44 5.27 11.83
C GLU A 17 13.47 6.44 12.01
N GLU A 18 13.66 7.51 11.26
CA GLU A 18 12.81 8.69 11.32
C GLU A 18 11.45 8.46 10.68
N ALA A 19 11.33 7.50 9.78
CA ALA A 19 10.06 7.15 9.18
C ALA A 19 9.16 6.49 10.24
N LYS A 20 8.03 7.11 10.51
CA LYS A 20 7.09 6.60 11.52
C LYS A 20 5.89 5.90 10.91
N ARG A 21 5.57 6.21 9.67
CA ARG A 21 4.41 5.66 8.96
C ARG A 21 4.74 5.40 7.51
N LEU A 22 4.25 4.30 6.99
CA LEU A 22 4.34 3.97 5.58
C LEU A 22 2.92 3.76 5.04
N ILE A 23 2.63 4.49 3.97
CA ILE A 23 1.40 4.33 3.19
C ILE A 23 1.81 3.79 1.83
N MET A 24 1.29 2.64 1.45
CA MET A 24 1.57 2.04 0.14
C MET A 24 0.33 2.13 -0.74
N VAL A 25 0.49 2.72 -1.92
CA VAL A 25 -0.56 2.80 -2.92
C VAL A 25 -0.16 1.91 -4.10
N SER A 26 -0.97 0.90 -4.36
CA SER A 26 -0.73 -0.08 -5.42
C SER A 26 0.65 -0.71 -5.40
N PRO A 27 1.07 -1.32 -4.29
CA PRO A 27 2.35 -2.04 -4.29
C PRO A 27 2.29 -3.14 -5.37
N PRO A 28 3.29 -3.19 -6.28
CA PRO A 28 3.23 -4.07 -7.45
C PRO A 28 3.60 -5.51 -7.13
N VAL A 29 2.84 -6.14 -6.24
CA VAL A 29 3.17 -7.45 -5.66
C VAL A 29 3.13 -8.61 -6.66
N ASN A 30 2.43 -8.44 -7.81
CA ASN A 30 2.40 -9.48 -8.83
C ASN A 30 3.63 -9.48 -9.74
N PHE A 31 4.39 -8.39 -9.74
CA PHE A 31 5.54 -8.24 -10.65
C PHE A 31 6.87 -8.07 -9.93
N ILE A 32 6.84 -7.62 -8.68
CA ILE A 32 8.04 -7.39 -7.89
C ILE A 32 7.90 -8.16 -6.59
N ASP A 33 8.99 -8.81 -6.18
CA ASP A 33 9.02 -9.61 -4.95
C ASP A 33 8.93 -8.72 -3.71
N PHE A 34 7.91 -8.96 -2.89
CA PHE A 34 7.73 -8.31 -1.59
C PHE A 34 7.96 -9.28 -0.43
N ASP A 35 8.48 -10.48 -0.69
CA ASP A 35 8.68 -11.49 0.35
C ASP A 35 9.71 -11.06 1.40
N PHE A 36 10.59 -10.10 1.04
CA PHE A 36 11.54 -9.52 1.99
C PHE A 36 10.84 -8.72 3.09
N LEU A 37 9.64 -8.20 2.83
CA LEU A 37 8.95 -7.29 3.74
C LEU A 37 8.32 -8.07 4.89
N LYS A 38 8.94 -7.94 6.04
CA LYS A 38 8.47 -8.58 7.27
C LYS A 38 7.57 -7.63 8.04
N TYR A 39 7.10 -8.09 9.20
CA TYR A 39 6.26 -7.28 10.05
C TYR A 39 6.91 -5.93 10.37
N SER A 40 6.15 -4.86 10.23
CA SER A 40 6.52 -3.54 10.72
C SER A 40 5.27 -2.78 11.12
N SER A 41 5.26 -2.28 12.36
CA SER A 41 4.17 -1.43 12.84
C SER A 41 4.12 -0.09 12.11
N LYS A 42 5.14 0.23 11.32
CA LYS A 42 5.18 1.46 10.50
C LYS A 42 4.24 1.38 9.29
N ILE A 43 3.89 0.18 8.83
CA ILE A 43 2.97 -0.01 7.72
C ILE A 43 1.55 0.26 8.22
N LYS A 44 0.98 1.39 7.85
CA LYS A 44 -0.29 1.85 8.41
C LYS A 44 -1.47 1.76 7.45
N LEU A 45 -1.23 1.93 6.16
CA LEU A 45 -2.29 1.98 5.16
C LEU A 45 -1.78 1.41 3.84
N VAL A 46 -2.58 0.53 3.26
CA VAL A 46 -2.34 0.01 1.91
C VAL A 46 -3.58 0.24 1.08
N ILE A 47 -3.42 0.83 -0.09
CA ILE A 47 -4.51 1.11 -1.03
C ILE A 47 -4.26 0.33 -2.31
N SER A 48 -5.27 -0.31 -2.85
CA SER A 48 -5.20 -0.98 -4.13
C SER A 48 -6.51 -0.83 -4.88
N GLY A 49 -6.48 -1.05 -6.20
CA GLY A 49 -7.68 -1.06 -7.03
C GLY A 49 -8.13 -2.48 -7.33
N SER A 50 -9.42 -2.71 -7.41
CA SER A 50 -9.94 -4.04 -7.68
C SER A 50 -9.65 -4.52 -9.10
N ALA A 51 -9.37 -3.59 -10.02
CA ALA A 51 -8.99 -3.90 -11.41
C ALA A 51 -7.48 -3.79 -11.64
N ASP A 52 -6.67 -3.65 -10.59
CA ASP A 52 -5.22 -3.52 -10.69
C ASP A 52 -4.58 -4.90 -10.80
N GLU A 53 -4.18 -5.25 -12.04
CA GLU A 53 -3.52 -6.53 -12.31
C GLU A 53 -2.06 -6.55 -11.86
N ILE A 54 -1.43 -5.40 -11.74
CA ILE A 54 -0.03 -5.29 -11.31
C ILE A 54 0.07 -5.39 -9.80
N GLY A 55 -0.81 -4.72 -9.09
CA GLY A 55 -0.84 -4.71 -7.65
C GLY A 55 -1.69 -5.79 -7.00
N GLY A 56 -2.50 -6.52 -7.75
CA GLY A 56 -3.30 -7.66 -7.30
C GLY A 56 -3.85 -7.58 -5.87
N TYR A 57 -5.02 -6.96 -5.66
CA TYR A 57 -5.52 -6.72 -4.31
C TYR A 57 -5.68 -8.00 -3.48
N ARG A 58 -5.94 -9.13 -4.13
CA ARG A 58 -6.08 -10.42 -3.43
C ARG A 58 -4.77 -10.90 -2.86
N LYS A 59 -3.68 -10.74 -3.63
CA LYS A 59 -2.34 -11.09 -3.15
C LYS A 59 -1.91 -10.16 -2.02
N ILE A 60 -2.25 -8.87 -2.14
CA ILE A 60 -1.98 -7.91 -1.07
C ILE A 60 -2.71 -8.34 0.21
N ALA A 61 -3.98 -8.74 0.10
CA ALA A 61 -4.76 -9.19 1.23
C ALA A 61 -4.14 -10.41 1.91
N GLU A 62 -3.54 -11.31 1.14
CA GLU A 62 -2.84 -12.47 1.68
C GLU A 62 -1.55 -12.10 2.40
N MET A 63 -0.84 -11.09 1.91
CA MET A 63 0.43 -10.66 2.48
C MET A 63 0.27 -9.71 3.66
N LEU A 64 -0.84 -9.00 3.73
CA LEU A 64 -1.06 -7.95 4.72
C LEU A 64 -0.88 -8.41 6.17
N PRO A 65 -1.40 -9.57 6.60
CA PRO A 65 -1.20 -10.04 7.97
C PRO A 65 0.28 -10.26 8.32
N LYS A 66 1.11 -10.55 7.33
CA LYS A 66 2.55 -10.70 7.55
C LYS A 66 3.25 -9.34 7.67
N TRP A 67 2.72 -8.32 6.99
CA TRP A 67 3.26 -6.98 7.04
C TRP A 67 2.85 -6.25 8.32
N ASN A 68 1.55 -6.19 8.56
CA ASN A 68 0.98 -5.63 9.79
C ASN A 68 -0.52 -5.94 9.82
N PRO A 69 -0.98 -6.86 10.68
CA PRO A 69 -2.40 -7.20 10.74
C PRO A 69 -3.30 -6.04 11.19
N GLU A 70 -2.71 -4.99 11.78
CA GLU A 70 -3.46 -3.82 12.21
C GLU A 70 -3.49 -2.71 11.17
N ALA A 71 -2.78 -2.86 10.04
CA ALA A 71 -2.78 -1.87 8.97
C ALA A 71 -4.16 -1.80 8.32
N MET A 72 -4.55 -0.58 7.91
CA MET A 72 -5.78 -0.40 7.14
C MET A 72 -5.54 -0.81 5.70
N PHE A 73 -6.49 -1.52 5.13
CA PHE A 73 -6.46 -1.92 3.72
C PHE A 73 -7.73 -1.40 3.04
N ARG A 74 -7.55 -0.57 2.01
CA ARG A 74 -8.65 0.02 1.26
C ARG A 74 -8.54 -0.38 -0.20
N VAL A 75 -9.63 -0.91 -0.72
CA VAL A 75 -9.72 -1.31 -2.14
C VAL A 75 -10.67 -0.35 -2.84
N ILE A 76 -10.19 0.30 -3.91
CA ILE A 76 -11.01 1.19 -4.72
C ILE A 76 -11.61 0.37 -5.85
N ARG A 77 -12.93 0.21 -5.82
CA ARG A 77 -13.64 -0.61 -6.80
C ARG A 77 -13.46 -0.07 -8.21
N GLY A 78 -13.09 -0.94 -9.13
CA GLY A 78 -12.95 -0.60 -10.53
C GLY A 78 -11.69 0.15 -10.90
N ALA A 79 -10.85 0.52 -9.93
CA ALA A 79 -9.61 1.22 -10.22
C ALA A 79 -8.55 0.25 -10.73
N ASP A 80 -7.84 0.67 -11.80
CA ASP A 80 -6.68 -0.06 -12.31
C ASP A 80 -5.41 0.46 -11.63
N HIS A 81 -4.25 -0.04 -12.07
CA HIS A 81 -2.96 0.34 -11.47
C HIS A 81 -2.66 1.85 -11.61
N PHE A 82 -3.21 2.47 -12.62
CA PHE A 82 -2.95 3.88 -12.91
C PHE A 82 -4.02 4.82 -12.34
N TYR A 83 -5.08 4.26 -11.76
CA TYR A 83 -6.16 5.00 -11.12
C TYR A 83 -6.83 6.05 -12.00
N GLY A 84 -7.01 5.72 -13.29
CA GLY A 84 -7.72 6.61 -14.22
C GLY A 84 -9.06 7.06 -13.65
N GLY A 85 -9.23 8.37 -13.44
CA GLY A 85 -10.46 8.93 -12.89
C GLY A 85 -10.69 8.68 -11.40
N LYS A 86 -9.73 8.08 -10.68
CA LYS A 86 -9.89 7.70 -9.27
C LYS A 86 -8.94 8.44 -8.31
N THR A 87 -8.19 9.42 -8.82
CA THR A 87 -7.20 10.15 -8.01
C THR A 87 -7.83 10.83 -6.80
N LYS A 88 -9.04 11.37 -6.96
CA LYS A 88 -9.73 12.04 -5.86
C LYS A 88 -10.12 11.07 -4.74
N GLU A 89 -10.45 9.83 -5.10
CA GLU A 89 -10.78 8.81 -4.09
C GLU A 89 -9.57 8.44 -3.26
N ILE A 90 -8.39 8.31 -3.90
CA ILE A 90 -7.14 8.05 -3.21
C ILE A 90 -6.83 9.20 -2.25
N GLN A 91 -6.93 10.42 -2.74
CA GLN A 91 -6.68 11.61 -1.94
C GLN A 91 -7.59 11.65 -0.71
N ALA A 92 -8.88 11.37 -0.90
CA ALA A 92 -9.83 11.37 0.20
C ALA A 92 -9.50 10.32 1.26
N ILE A 93 -9.10 9.12 0.83
CA ILE A 93 -8.71 8.06 1.75
C ILE A 93 -7.49 8.46 2.57
N ILE A 94 -6.48 9.01 1.92
CA ILE A 94 -5.25 9.43 2.60
C ILE A 94 -5.53 10.56 3.57
N GLU A 95 -6.32 11.57 3.16
CA GLU A 95 -6.68 12.69 4.04
C GLU A 95 -7.46 12.22 5.26
N GLU A 96 -8.45 11.34 5.07
CA GLU A 96 -9.20 10.76 6.17
C GLU A 96 -8.28 10.01 7.13
N PHE A 97 -7.36 9.22 6.59
CA PHE A 97 -6.41 8.49 7.41
C PHE A 97 -5.53 9.43 8.24
N LEU A 98 -4.99 10.47 7.62
CA LEU A 98 -4.11 11.42 8.30
C LEU A 98 -4.85 12.22 9.37
N ASP A 99 -6.12 12.57 9.14
CA ASP A 99 -6.93 13.32 10.10
C ASP A 99 -7.30 12.50 11.33
N ASN A 100 -7.40 11.18 11.20
CA ASN A 100 -7.80 10.29 12.28
C ASN A 100 -6.63 9.58 12.96
N ASN A 101 -5.43 9.80 12.47
CA ASN A 101 -4.22 9.17 12.99
C ASN A 101 -3.07 10.15 13.09
#